data_49053905238c32a61f0b699a7a0b30e2
#
_entry.id   49053905238c32a61f0b699a7a0b30e2
#
_cell.length_a   1.000
_cell.length_b   1.000
_cell.length_c   1.000
_cell.angle_alpha   90.00
_cell.angle_beta   90.00
_cell.angle_gamma   90.00
#
_symmetry.space_group_name_H-M   'P 1'
#
loop_
_entity.id
_entity.type
_entity.pdbx_description
1 polymer ?
#
loop_
_entity_poly.entity_id
_entity_poly.type
_entity_poly.pdbx_seq_one_letter_code
_entity_poly.pdbx_strand_id
1 'polypeptide(L)'
;MQKLLTVAIPSYNSQDYVRRAIESLLPGKEQVEVIVVDDGSTDDTSKIAEEYIEKYPDTVRLIKKENGGHGDAVMAGLSAATGLYFRVLDSDDWLEKESLLKLLDVLEEMRDPQKAADLVITNYVYEKVNVGKRCPINYRKTLPVGRLFGWDEVGKWACGSYILMHSATYRTELARESGMKLPKHTFYVDHLYVCYPMMKVEKMYYLDVDLYRYFIGREDQSVNEKVMLSRMDQQLKVNRLMLYELDTDSLTNKAQREYLYYYTEIVTLATVSFLLRLHTKEDEQVMQDFLDEIEQKRPEYYKWITKGPFTKHMIGPVRKWPHWISYPLHRLGYQIARKLFGFN
;
A
#
# COMPACT_ATOMS: atom_id res chain seq x y z
N MET A 1 2.92 24.39 -18.08
CA MET A 1 1.63 24.00 -17.44
C MET A 1 1.95 23.06 -16.28
N GLN A 2 1.22 23.10 -15.15
CA GLN A 2 1.46 22.17 -14.04
C GLN A 2 1.21 20.73 -14.50
N LYS A 3 2.07 19.79 -14.13
CA LYS A 3 1.91 18.36 -14.38
C LYS A 3 0.63 17.84 -13.71
N LEU A 4 -0.04 16.86 -14.31
CA LEU A 4 -1.21 16.23 -13.71
C LEU A 4 -0.81 15.19 -12.67
N LEU A 5 0.18 14.39 -13.00
CA LEU A 5 0.58 13.24 -12.20
C LEU A 5 2.08 13.23 -11.98
N THR A 6 2.51 13.18 -10.73
CA THR A 6 3.87 12.78 -10.37
C THR A 6 3.86 11.30 -9.98
N VAL A 7 4.75 10.53 -10.59
CA VAL A 7 5.00 9.14 -10.22
C VAL A 7 6.42 9.03 -9.67
N ALA A 8 6.53 8.69 -8.39
CA ALA A 8 7.81 8.35 -7.77
C ALA A 8 8.11 6.87 -7.98
N ILE A 9 9.34 6.58 -8.42
CA ILE A 9 9.86 5.22 -8.60
C ILE A 9 10.99 5.00 -7.60
N PRO A 10 10.71 4.50 -6.38
CA PRO A 10 11.74 4.11 -5.42
C PRO A 10 12.59 3.00 -6.04
N SER A 11 13.90 3.17 -6.11
CA SER A 11 14.81 2.26 -6.80
C SER A 11 16.05 1.98 -5.96
N TYR A 12 16.36 0.72 -5.76
CA TYR A 12 17.58 0.26 -5.14
C TYR A 12 18.06 -1.02 -5.83
N ASN A 13 19.22 -0.97 -6.49
CA ASN A 13 19.76 -2.06 -7.30
C ASN A 13 18.71 -2.66 -8.24
N SER A 14 18.11 -1.79 -9.08
CA SER A 14 16.97 -2.11 -9.94
C SER A 14 17.30 -2.03 -11.44
N GLN A 15 18.56 -2.15 -11.84
CA GLN A 15 19.00 -2.00 -13.25
C GLN A 15 18.23 -2.90 -14.23
N ASP A 16 17.78 -4.09 -13.79
CA ASP A 16 17.07 -5.05 -14.64
C ASP A 16 15.60 -4.69 -14.86
N TYR A 17 15.05 -3.77 -14.07
CA TYR A 17 13.61 -3.49 -14.02
C TYR A 17 13.24 -2.04 -14.29
N VAL A 18 14.01 -1.09 -13.77
CA VAL A 18 13.68 0.35 -13.74
C VAL A 18 13.37 0.93 -15.13
N ARG A 19 13.99 0.38 -16.19
CA ARG A 19 13.73 0.77 -17.57
C ARG A 19 12.27 0.59 -17.93
N ARG A 20 11.68 -0.58 -17.64
CA ARG A 20 10.28 -0.88 -17.92
C ARG A 20 9.34 0.05 -17.13
N ALA A 21 9.65 0.31 -15.87
CA ALA A 21 8.86 1.22 -15.04
C ALA A 21 8.81 2.63 -15.68
N ILE A 22 9.97 3.20 -16.04
CA ILE A 22 10.06 4.52 -16.70
C ILE A 22 9.29 4.52 -18.03
N GLU A 23 9.55 3.54 -18.92
CA GLU A 23 8.94 3.46 -20.25
C GLU A 23 7.41 3.36 -20.18
N SER A 24 6.86 2.71 -19.16
CA SER A 24 5.43 2.59 -18.97
C SER A 24 4.71 3.94 -18.71
N LEU A 25 5.46 4.95 -18.29
CA LEU A 25 4.96 6.29 -17.97
C LEU A 25 5.12 7.29 -19.11
N LEU A 26 6.03 7.05 -20.08
CA LEU A 26 6.30 7.94 -21.20
C LEU A 26 5.08 8.23 -22.11
N PRO A 27 4.09 7.31 -22.25
CA PRO A 27 2.86 7.65 -22.97
C PRO A 27 2.12 8.87 -22.42
N GLY A 28 2.30 9.22 -21.15
CA GLY A 28 1.71 10.39 -20.50
C GLY A 28 2.37 11.72 -20.90
N LYS A 29 3.50 11.68 -21.61
CA LYS A 29 4.20 12.87 -22.14
C LYS A 29 4.35 13.98 -21.09
N GLU A 30 3.99 15.20 -21.48
CA GLU A 30 4.12 16.42 -20.65
C GLU A 30 3.17 16.45 -19.45
N GLN A 31 2.15 15.61 -19.42
CA GLN A 31 1.20 15.54 -18.31
C GLN A 31 1.77 14.78 -17.10
N VAL A 32 2.80 13.95 -17.30
CA VAL A 32 3.41 13.14 -16.25
C VAL A 32 4.79 13.69 -15.87
N GLU A 33 5.08 13.67 -14.58
CA GLU A 33 6.42 13.82 -14.01
C GLU A 33 6.84 12.46 -13.45
N VAL A 34 7.96 11.94 -13.90
CA VAL A 34 8.57 10.68 -13.43
C VAL A 34 9.77 11.04 -12.57
N ILE A 35 9.73 10.66 -11.29
CA ILE A 35 10.85 10.88 -10.36
C ILE A 35 11.43 9.51 -9.99
N VAL A 36 12.54 9.15 -10.61
CA VAL A 36 13.34 8.01 -10.15
C VAL A 36 14.07 8.43 -8.89
N VAL A 37 13.83 7.73 -7.79
CA VAL A 37 14.54 7.98 -6.53
C VAL A 37 15.50 6.83 -6.30
N ASP A 38 16.77 7.07 -6.63
CA ASP A 38 17.84 6.12 -6.42
C ASP A 38 18.31 6.16 -4.96
N ASP A 39 17.95 5.12 -4.23
CA ASP A 39 18.20 4.97 -2.80
C ASP A 39 19.58 4.36 -2.52
N GLY A 40 20.61 4.87 -3.20
CA GLY A 40 22.00 4.47 -3.01
C GLY A 40 22.39 3.17 -3.73
N SER A 41 21.90 2.97 -4.96
CA SER A 41 22.27 1.80 -5.78
C SER A 41 23.76 1.76 -6.08
N THR A 42 24.26 0.53 -6.21
CA THR A 42 25.65 0.23 -6.61
C THR A 42 25.76 -0.35 -8.03
N ASP A 43 24.61 -0.61 -8.66
CA ASP A 43 24.48 -1.08 -10.04
C ASP A 43 24.23 0.10 -11.03
N ASP A 44 23.86 -0.21 -12.27
CA ASP A 44 23.59 0.79 -13.32
C ASP A 44 22.23 1.49 -13.21
N THR A 45 21.47 1.36 -12.09
CA THR A 45 20.14 1.97 -11.89
C THR A 45 20.13 3.48 -12.17
N SER A 46 21.06 4.25 -11.56
CA SER A 46 21.18 5.69 -11.78
C SER A 46 21.53 6.03 -13.24
N LYS A 47 22.44 5.30 -13.84
CA LYS A 47 22.87 5.53 -15.22
C LYS A 47 21.72 5.31 -16.21
N ILE A 48 20.90 4.28 -15.99
CA ILE A 48 19.70 4.06 -16.80
C ILE A 48 18.74 5.26 -16.68
N ALA A 49 18.50 5.75 -15.48
CA ALA A 49 17.64 6.94 -15.30
C ALA A 49 18.21 8.17 -16.02
N GLU A 50 19.52 8.39 -15.99
CA GLU A 50 20.21 9.50 -16.69
C GLU A 50 20.03 9.41 -18.21
N GLU A 51 20.06 8.22 -18.82
CA GLU A 51 19.75 8.01 -20.24
C GLU A 51 18.33 8.52 -20.63
N TYR A 52 17.36 8.38 -19.71
CA TYR A 52 15.99 8.88 -19.93
C TYR A 52 15.86 10.37 -19.68
N ILE A 53 16.63 10.96 -18.76
CA ILE A 53 16.67 12.41 -18.55
C ILE A 53 17.19 13.09 -19.81
N GLU A 54 18.24 12.58 -20.45
CA GLU A 54 18.77 13.13 -21.70
C GLU A 54 17.74 13.15 -22.83
N LYS A 55 16.89 12.11 -22.91
CA LYS A 55 15.85 11.97 -23.94
C LYS A 55 14.54 12.71 -23.61
N TYR A 56 14.21 12.82 -22.33
CA TYR A 56 12.93 13.33 -21.83
C TYR A 56 13.14 14.29 -20.62
N PRO A 57 13.91 15.39 -20.79
CA PRO A 57 14.35 16.27 -19.69
C PRO A 57 13.18 16.94 -18.96
N ASP A 58 12.05 17.16 -19.64
CA ASP A 58 10.85 17.77 -19.06
C ASP A 58 9.92 16.75 -18.35
N THR A 59 10.23 15.45 -18.48
CA THR A 59 9.36 14.38 -17.98
C THR A 59 10.05 13.56 -16.89
N VAL A 60 11.32 13.20 -17.07
CA VAL A 60 12.06 12.31 -16.18
C VAL A 60 13.06 13.09 -15.34
N ARG A 61 13.09 12.82 -14.05
CA ARG A 61 14.02 13.37 -13.08
C ARG A 61 14.64 12.25 -12.23
N LEU A 62 15.84 12.47 -11.74
CA LEU A 62 16.54 11.57 -10.82
C LEU A 62 16.86 12.28 -9.52
N ILE A 63 16.58 11.61 -8.41
CA ILE A 63 17.04 12.00 -7.07
C ILE A 63 17.97 10.88 -6.60
N LYS A 64 19.25 11.22 -6.37
CA LYS A 64 20.21 10.30 -5.75
C LYS A 64 20.32 10.61 -4.26
N LYS A 65 20.27 9.60 -3.43
CA LYS A 65 20.37 9.76 -1.98
C LYS A 65 21.09 8.56 -1.34
N GLU A 66 21.57 8.74 -0.12
CA GLU A 66 22.03 7.62 0.70
C GLU A 66 20.88 6.66 0.98
N ASN A 67 21.18 5.35 1.04
CA ASN A 67 20.16 4.34 1.31
C ASN A 67 19.44 4.61 2.63
N GLY A 68 18.14 4.77 2.54
CA GLY A 68 17.22 4.97 3.66
C GLY A 68 16.05 3.98 3.63
N GLY A 69 15.99 3.15 2.59
CA GLY A 69 14.93 2.18 2.34
C GLY A 69 13.73 2.78 1.59
N HIS A 70 12.82 1.89 1.18
CA HIS A 70 11.68 2.22 0.32
C HIS A 70 10.88 3.43 0.80
N GLY A 71 10.52 3.48 2.09
CA GLY A 71 9.73 4.59 2.65
C GLY A 71 10.41 5.94 2.53
N ASP A 72 11.72 6.01 2.79
CA ASP A 72 12.51 7.24 2.68
C ASP A 72 12.62 7.72 1.23
N ALA A 73 12.72 6.78 0.28
CA ALA A 73 12.68 7.09 -1.15
C ALA A 73 11.31 7.62 -1.60
N VAL A 74 10.20 7.02 -1.12
CA VAL A 74 8.83 7.53 -1.36
C VAL A 74 8.68 8.94 -0.83
N MET A 75 9.16 9.22 0.39
CA MET A 75 9.08 10.57 1.00
C MET A 75 9.90 11.59 0.23
N ALA A 76 11.08 11.22 -0.28
CA ALA A 76 11.89 12.09 -1.14
C ALA A 76 11.15 12.41 -2.45
N GLY A 77 10.53 11.40 -3.08
CA GLY A 77 9.71 11.59 -4.28
C GLY A 77 8.51 12.52 -4.02
N LEU A 78 7.76 12.31 -2.93
CA LEU A 78 6.62 13.16 -2.56
C LEU A 78 7.05 14.61 -2.29
N SER A 79 8.16 14.80 -1.60
CA SER A 79 8.70 16.14 -1.33
C SER A 79 9.04 16.90 -2.61
N ALA A 80 9.57 16.21 -3.62
CA ALA A 80 9.99 16.80 -4.90
C ALA A 80 8.85 16.87 -5.95
N ALA A 81 7.70 16.25 -5.71
CA ALA A 81 6.58 16.16 -6.65
C ALA A 81 6.04 17.53 -7.05
N THR A 82 5.76 17.75 -8.34
CA THR A 82 5.16 18.99 -8.86
C THR A 82 3.77 18.79 -9.47
N GLY A 83 3.38 17.54 -9.68
CA GLY A 83 2.08 17.17 -10.23
C GLY A 83 0.93 17.44 -9.26
N LEU A 84 -0.25 17.62 -9.83
CA LEU A 84 -1.49 17.81 -9.06
C LEU A 84 -1.81 16.58 -8.20
N TYR A 85 -1.52 15.40 -8.74
CA TYR A 85 -1.67 14.10 -8.07
C TYR A 85 -0.33 13.38 -7.96
N PHE A 86 -0.22 12.52 -6.96
CA PHE A 86 0.97 11.74 -6.63
C PHE A 86 0.63 10.25 -6.49
N ARG A 87 1.49 9.41 -7.03
CA ARG A 87 1.46 7.98 -6.78
C ARG A 87 2.87 7.38 -6.74
N VAL A 88 2.98 6.18 -6.19
CA VAL A 88 4.19 5.36 -6.20
C VAL A 88 4.07 4.27 -7.26
N LEU A 89 5.18 3.97 -7.92
CA LEU A 89 5.36 2.81 -8.78
C LEU A 89 6.65 2.11 -8.38
N ASP A 90 6.56 0.88 -7.91
CA ASP A 90 7.74 0.10 -7.57
C ASP A 90 8.59 -0.16 -8.81
N SER A 91 9.91 -0.17 -8.66
CA SER A 91 10.86 -0.19 -9.79
C SER A 91 10.80 -1.48 -10.63
N ASP A 92 10.22 -2.56 -10.10
CA ASP A 92 10.02 -3.84 -10.79
C ASP A 92 8.61 -3.98 -11.42
N ASP A 93 7.75 -2.99 -11.24
CA ASP A 93 6.37 -2.94 -11.74
C ASP A 93 6.22 -2.01 -12.95
N TRP A 94 5.01 -1.92 -13.50
CA TRP A 94 4.70 -0.99 -14.61
C TRP A 94 3.22 -0.58 -14.64
N LEU A 95 2.92 0.50 -15.36
CA LEU A 95 1.54 0.90 -15.62
C LEU A 95 1.09 0.44 -17.03
N GLU A 96 -0.18 0.07 -17.14
CA GLU A 96 -0.79 -0.24 -18.43
C GLU A 96 -1.11 1.05 -19.19
N LYS A 97 -0.69 1.13 -20.47
CA LYS A 97 -0.70 2.35 -21.27
C LYS A 97 -2.09 2.98 -21.42
N GLU A 98 -3.07 2.22 -21.86
CA GLU A 98 -4.42 2.74 -22.13
C GLU A 98 -5.13 3.15 -20.84
N SER A 99 -4.85 2.44 -19.75
CA SER A 99 -5.34 2.78 -18.40
C SER A 99 -4.69 4.05 -17.85
N LEU A 100 -3.40 4.27 -18.13
CA LEU A 100 -2.70 5.49 -17.77
C LEU A 100 -3.31 6.71 -18.50
N LEU A 101 -3.56 6.60 -19.79
CA LEU A 101 -4.18 7.69 -20.57
C LEU A 101 -5.57 8.03 -20.03
N LYS A 102 -6.40 7.02 -19.74
CA LYS A 102 -7.71 7.25 -19.11
C LYS A 102 -7.61 7.90 -17.72
N LEU A 103 -6.58 7.53 -16.92
CA LEU A 103 -6.34 8.22 -15.65
C LEU A 103 -6.01 9.68 -15.89
N LEU A 104 -5.15 10.00 -16.84
CA LEU A 104 -4.76 11.38 -17.14
C LEU A 104 -5.95 12.21 -17.63
N ASP A 105 -6.87 11.64 -18.44
CA ASP A 105 -8.10 12.31 -18.86
C ASP A 105 -8.96 12.69 -17.62
N VAL A 106 -9.12 11.78 -16.68
CA VAL A 106 -9.85 12.04 -15.42
C VAL A 106 -9.13 13.10 -14.57
N LEU A 107 -7.80 13.05 -14.45
CA LEU A 107 -7.04 14.04 -13.69
C LEU A 107 -7.05 15.43 -14.34
N GLU A 108 -7.17 15.53 -15.68
CA GLU A 108 -7.33 16.81 -16.36
C GLU A 108 -8.67 17.49 -15.99
N GLU A 109 -9.76 16.72 -15.89
CA GLU A 109 -11.05 17.25 -15.41
C GLU A 109 -10.96 17.72 -13.95
N MET A 110 -10.13 17.07 -13.14
CA MET A 110 -9.91 17.39 -11.73
C MET A 110 -9.03 18.61 -11.48
N ARG A 111 -8.54 19.31 -12.53
CA ARG A 111 -8.00 20.67 -12.39
C ARG A 111 -9.05 21.64 -11.86
N ASP A 112 -10.31 21.38 -12.14
CA ASP A 112 -11.42 22.09 -11.51
C ASP A 112 -11.57 21.65 -10.05
N PRO A 113 -11.38 22.55 -9.07
CA PRO A 113 -11.49 22.20 -7.65
C PRO A 113 -12.85 21.61 -7.25
N GLN A 114 -13.91 21.91 -8.00
CA GLN A 114 -15.25 21.35 -7.72
C GLN A 114 -15.34 19.86 -8.12
N LYS A 115 -14.53 19.43 -9.08
CA LYS A 115 -14.44 18.05 -9.54
C LYS A 115 -13.26 17.28 -8.95
N ALA A 116 -12.41 17.94 -8.16
CA ALA A 116 -11.22 17.32 -7.59
C ALA A 116 -11.56 16.28 -6.53
N ALA A 117 -10.96 15.09 -6.67
CA ALA A 117 -10.94 14.07 -5.63
C ALA A 117 -9.68 14.22 -4.76
N ASP A 118 -9.76 13.80 -3.51
CA ASP A 118 -8.60 13.66 -2.64
C ASP A 118 -7.82 12.39 -2.96
N LEU A 119 -8.54 11.35 -3.38
CA LEU A 119 -8.03 10.04 -3.73
C LEU A 119 -8.71 9.52 -5.00
N VAL A 120 -7.91 9.23 -6.02
CA VAL A 120 -8.35 8.45 -7.19
C VAL A 120 -7.89 7.01 -7.01
N ILE A 121 -8.83 6.08 -7.09
CA ILE A 121 -8.60 4.64 -6.91
C ILE A 121 -8.67 3.97 -8.27
N THR A 122 -7.71 3.08 -8.57
CA THR A 122 -7.70 2.24 -9.77
C THR A 122 -7.50 0.78 -9.39
N ASN A 123 -7.76 -0.14 -10.33
CA ASN A 123 -7.44 -1.55 -10.13
C ASN A 123 -5.93 -1.80 -10.25
N TYR A 124 -5.51 -2.95 -9.74
CA TYR A 124 -4.20 -3.50 -10.02
C TYR A 124 -4.32 -4.98 -10.43
N VAL A 125 -3.28 -5.49 -11.08
CA VAL A 125 -3.25 -6.85 -11.61
C VAL A 125 -2.00 -7.56 -11.13
N TYR A 126 -2.16 -8.68 -10.45
CA TYR A 126 -1.04 -9.58 -10.20
C TYR A 126 -0.59 -10.24 -11.49
N GLU A 127 0.61 -9.91 -11.95
CA GLU A 127 1.25 -10.52 -13.12
C GLU A 127 2.16 -11.66 -12.65
N LYS A 128 1.61 -12.87 -12.58
CA LYS A 128 2.35 -14.10 -12.20
C LYS A 128 3.09 -14.64 -13.43
N VAL A 129 4.22 -14.02 -13.77
CA VAL A 129 4.94 -14.24 -15.03
C VAL A 129 5.40 -15.70 -15.15
N ASN A 130 5.85 -16.32 -14.06
CA ASN A 130 6.35 -17.72 -14.07
C ASN A 130 5.28 -18.75 -14.47
N VAL A 131 3.99 -18.42 -14.31
CA VAL A 131 2.87 -19.31 -14.65
C VAL A 131 1.95 -18.70 -15.73
N GLY A 132 2.31 -17.55 -16.30
CA GLY A 132 1.54 -16.88 -17.35
C GLY A 132 0.13 -16.47 -16.92
N LYS A 133 -0.11 -16.23 -15.61
CA LYS A 133 -1.44 -15.97 -15.08
C LYS A 133 -1.59 -14.52 -14.63
N ARG A 134 -2.72 -13.90 -14.99
CA ARG A 134 -3.14 -12.56 -14.56
C ARG A 134 -4.30 -12.66 -13.60
N CYS A 135 -4.23 -11.92 -12.49
CA CYS A 135 -5.28 -11.87 -11.50
C CYS A 135 -5.63 -10.40 -11.20
N PRO A 136 -6.64 -9.83 -11.86
CA PRO A 136 -7.07 -8.46 -11.60
C PRO A 136 -7.79 -8.37 -10.26
N ILE A 137 -7.48 -7.31 -9.52
CA ILE A 137 -8.15 -6.92 -8.28
C ILE A 137 -8.88 -5.61 -8.54
N ASN A 138 -10.19 -5.59 -8.31
CA ASN A 138 -11.06 -4.45 -8.53
C ASN A 138 -11.98 -4.21 -7.34
N TYR A 139 -12.60 -3.02 -7.32
CA TYR A 139 -13.45 -2.55 -6.22
C TYR A 139 -14.90 -2.31 -6.64
N ARG A 140 -15.35 -2.79 -7.81
CA ARG A 140 -16.68 -2.56 -8.41
C ARG A 140 -17.85 -2.86 -7.49
N LYS A 141 -17.70 -3.83 -6.59
CA LYS A 141 -18.76 -4.23 -5.65
C LYS A 141 -18.84 -3.36 -4.41
N THR A 142 -17.80 -2.52 -4.19
CA THR A 142 -17.61 -1.76 -2.96
C THR A 142 -17.65 -0.26 -3.20
N LEU A 143 -17.10 0.20 -4.33
CA LEU A 143 -16.94 1.62 -4.63
C LEU A 143 -17.82 2.05 -5.82
N PRO A 144 -18.44 3.25 -5.76
CA PRO A 144 -19.11 3.87 -6.90
C PRO A 144 -18.13 4.12 -8.06
N VAL A 145 -18.50 3.69 -9.27
CA VAL A 145 -17.64 3.77 -10.46
C VAL A 145 -17.87 5.07 -11.23
N GLY A 146 -16.78 5.73 -11.64
CA GLY A 146 -16.81 6.82 -12.64
C GLY A 146 -17.42 8.13 -12.16
N ARG A 147 -17.50 8.36 -10.85
CA ARG A 147 -18.00 9.61 -10.25
C ARG A 147 -17.33 9.90 -8.92
N LEU A 148 -17.45 11.13 -8.46
CA LEU A 148 -17.09 11.51 -7.09
C LEU A 148 -18.04 10.87 -6.08
N PHE A 149 -17.51 10.46 -4.92
CA PHE A 149 -18.27 9.93 -3.79
C PHE A 149 -17.54 10.17 -2.47
N GLY A 150 -18.29 10.14 -1.38
CA GLY A 150 -17.79 10.23 -0.02
C GLY A 150 -17.81 8.88 0.70
N TRP A 151 -17.36 8.86 1.94
CA TRP A 151 -17.31 7.65 2.77
C TRP A 151 -18.65 6.97 2.98
N ASP A 152 -19.73 7.75 3.06
CA ASP A 152 -21.08 7.24 3.32
C ASP A 152 -21.66 6.44 2.14
N GLU A 153 -21.02 6.54 0.96
CA GLU A 153 -21.39 5.79 -0.25
C GLU A 153 -20.54 4.53 -0.46
N VAL A 154 -19.55 4.30 0.41
CA VAL A 154 -18.69 3.11 0.34
C VAL A 154 -19.48 1.88 0.79
N GLY A 155 -19.55 0.86 -0.05
CA GLY A 155 -20.22 -0.39 0.24
C GLY A 155 -19.41 -1.29 1.19
N LYS A 156 -19.93 -2.50 1.42
CA LYS A 156 -19.26 -3.48 2.27
C LYS A 156 -18.01 -4.04 1.58
N TRP A 157 -16.91 -4.05 2.31
CA TRP A 157 -15.68 -4.69 1.86
C TRP A 157 -15.81 -6.22 1.92
N ALA A 158 -15.36 -6.89 0.86
CA ALA A 158 -15.20 -8.33 0.91
C ALA A 158 -14.06 -8.69 1.87
N CYS A 159 -14.17 -9.85 2.51
CA CYS A 159 -13.14 -10.35 3.43
C CYS A 159 -11.75 -10.32 2.78
N GLY A 160 -10.80 -9.61 3.41
CA GLY A 160 -9.42 -9.45 2.91
C GLY A 160 -9.25 -8.47 1.74
N SER A 161 -10.31 -7.78 1.30
CA SER A 161 -10.21 -6.75 0.25
C SER A 161 -10.02 -5.37 0.88
N TYR A 162 -9.00 -4.64 0.45
CA TYR A 162 -8.67 -3.28 0.91
C TYR A 162 -7.87 -2.54 -0.16
N ILE A 163 -7.77 -1.21 -0.04
CA ILE A 163 -7.03 -0.38 -0.99
C ILE A 163 -5.54 -0.52 -0.70
N LEU A 164 -4.76 -1.02 -1.67
CA LEU A 164 -3.31 -1.07 -1.60
C LEU A 164 -2.68 0.21 -2.17
N MET A 165 -1.39 0.44 -1.87
CA MET A 165 -0.57 1.50 -2.47
C MET A 165 -0.67 1.50 -4.00
N HIS A 166 -0.67 0.33 -4.61
CA HIS A 166 -0.78 0.11 -6.06
C HIS A 166 -2.06 0.68 -6.68
N SER A 167 -3.13 0.83 -5.89
CA SER A 167 -4.41 1.40 -6.34
C SER A 167 -4.55 2.89 -6.05
N ALA A 168 -3.73 3.45 -5.15
CA ALA A 168 -3.94 4.79 -4.62
C ALA A 168 -3.19 5.85 -5.43
N THR A 169 -3.91 6.92 -5.82
CA THR A 169 -3.36 8.14 -6.41
C THR A 169 -3.92 9.31 -5.62
N TYR A 170 -3.12 9.92 -4.78
CA TYR A 170 -3.54 11.01 -3.89
C TYR A 170 -3.34 12.38 -4.51
N ARG A 171 -4.19 13.35 -4.19
CA ARG A 171 -3.88 14.74 -4.41
C ARG A 171 -2.59 15.08 -3.66
N THR A 172 -1.61 15.67 -4.37
CA THR A 172 -0.25 15.86 -3.86
C THR A 172 -0.21 16.67 -2.57
N GLU A 173 -0.98 17.75 -2.52
CA GLU A 173 -1.09 18.58 -1.31
C GLU A 173 -1.62 17.79 -0.12
N LEU A 174 -2.72 17.06 -0.30
CA LEU A 174 -3.30 16.25 0.77
C LEU A 174 -2.30 15.22 1.29
N ALA A 175 -1.55 14.54 0.40
CA ALA A 175 -0.52 13.60 0.80
C ALA A 175 0.57 14.26 1.65
N ARG A 176 1.02 15.47 1.28
CA ARG A 176 2.01 16.24 2.05
C ARG A 176 1.47 16.69 3.40
N GLU A 177 0.25 17.20 3.43
CA GLU A 177 -0.40 17.70 4.64
C GLU A 177 -0.89 16.60 5.57
N SER A 178 -0.89 15.35 5.12
CA SER A 178 -1.35 14.20 5.92
C SER A 178 -0.48 13.95 7.17
N GLY A 179 0.72 14.55 7.23
CA GLY A 179 1.68 14.28 8.28
C GLY A 179 2.35 12.91 8.13
N MET A 180 2.26 12.31 6.93
CA MET A 180 2.83 10.99 6.64
C MET A 180 4.31 10.91 7.00
N LYS A 181 4.65 9.86 7.74
CA LYS A 181 6.02 9.52 8.14
C LYS A 181 6.25 8.06 7.79
N LEU A 182 7.15 7.81 6.85
CA LEU A 182 7.56 6.45 6.50
C LEU A 182 8.94 6.19 7.12
N PRO A 183 9.05 5.24 8.07
CA PRO A 183 10.30 4.99 8.78
C PRO A 183 11.37 4.44 7.82
N LYS A 184 12.63 4.91 8.02
CA LYS A 184 13.79 4.41 7.27
C LYS A 184 14.04 2.93 7.55
N HIS A 185 14.62 2.24 6.54
CA HIS A 185 15.02 0.83 6.61
C HIS A 185 13.92 -0.09 7.17
N THR A 186 12.66 0.19 6.78
CA THR A 186 11.50 -0.56 7.26
C THR A 186 10.68 -1.01 6.05
N PHE A 187 10.35 -2.31 6.00
CA PHE A 187 9.43 -2.88 5.01
C PHE A 187 7.98 -2.69 5.44
N TYR A 188 7.04 -2.94 4.52
CA TYR A 188 5.59 -2.86 4.76
C TYR A 188 5.06 -1.44 5.03
N VAL A 189 5.86 -0.42 4.72
CA VAL A 189 5.48 0.99 4.86
C VAL A 189 4.39 1.43 3.88
N ASP A 190 4.08 0.62 2.87
CA ASP A 190 2.95 0.75 1.95
C ASP A 190 1.62 0.89 2.69
N HIS A 191 1.44 0.19 3.82
CA HIS A 191 0.28 0.37 4.70
C HIS A 191 0.20 1.78 5.28
N LEU A 192 1.33 2.34 5.69
CA LEU A 192 1.40 3.71 6.21
C LEU A 192 1.16 4.73 5.10
N TYR A 193 1.74 4.51 3.90
CA TYR A 193 1.49 5.34 2.72
C TYR A 193 0.01 5.46 2.40
N VAL A 194 -0.75 4.37 2.53
CA VAL A 194 -2.20 4.39 2.30
C VAL A 194 -2.92 5.07 3.47
N CYS A 195 -2.63 4.69 4.71
CA CYS A 195 -3.46 5.07 5.84
C CYS A 195 -3.27 6.53 6.29
N TYR A 196 -2.05 7.10 6.21
CA TYR A 196 -1.85 8.49 6.63
C TYR A 196 -2.68 9.50 5.83
N PRO A 197 -2.62 9.53 4.48
CA PRO A 197 -3.48 10.44 3.74
C PRO A 197 -4.97 10.10 3.86
N MET A 198 -5.30 8.82 4.02
CA MET A 198 -6.68 8.35 4.18
C MET A 198 -7.40 8.96 5.38
N MET A 199 -6.65 9.40 6.42
CA MET A 199 -7.18 10.15 7.56
C MET A 199 -7.81 11.50 7.16
N LYS A 200 -7.40 12.07 6.02
CA LYS A 200 -7.86 13.38 5.52
C LYS A 200 -8.71 13.30 4.26
N VAL A 201 -8.89 12.11 3.69
CA VAL A 201 -9.70 11.91 2.48
C VAL A 201 -11.18 12.13 2.77
N GLU A 202 -11.80 13.05 2.04
CA GLU A 202 -13.23 13.30 2.07
C GLU A 202 -13.91 12.88 0.76
N LYS A 203 -13.28 13.18 -0.39
CA LYS A 203 -13.79 12.91 -1.74
C LYS A 203 -12.93 11.88 -2.44
N MET A 204 -13.55 10.86 -2.95
CA MET A 204 -12.91 9.78 -3.70
C MET A 204 -13.47 9.69 -5.10
N TYR A 205 -12.69 9.12 -6.02
CA TYR A 205 -13.12 8.75 -7.35
C TYR A 205 -12.58 7.34 -7.67
N TYR A 206 -13.43 6.44 -8.09
CA TYR A 206 -12.99 5.11 -8.52
C TYR A 206 -13.06 5.02 -10.04
N LEU A 207 -11.89 4.95 -10.67
CA LEU A 207 -11.71 4.69 -12.09
C LEU A 207 -11.47 3.18 -12.29
N ASP A 208 -12.46 2.51 -12.89
CA ASP A 208 -12.43 1.06 -13.04
C ASP A 208 -11.57 0.64 -14.25
N VAL A 209 -10.26 0.77 -14.13
CA VAL A 209 -9.25 0.37 -15.10
C VAL A 209 -8.14 -0.41 -14.45
N ASP A 210 -7.60 -1.42 -15.14
CA ASP A 210 -6.52 -2.29 -14.68
C ASP A 210 -5.16 -1.61 -14.90
N LEU A 211 -4.89 -0.56 -14.11
CA LEU A 211 -3.77 0.34 -14.32
C LEU A 211 -2.43 -0.25 -13.90
N TYR A 212 -2.32 -0.67 -12.66
CA TYR A 212 -1.04 -1.09 -12.05
C TYR A 212 -0.79 -2.57 -12.33
N ARG A 213 0.39 -2.89 -12.83
CA ARG A 213 0.84 -4.25 -13.13
C ARG A 213 1.89 -4.67 -12.12
N TYR A 214 1.46 -5.47 -11.14
CA TYR A 214 2.29 -5.95 -10.05
C TYR A 214 2.99 -7.24 -10.44
N PHE A 215 4.30 -7.17 -10.63
CA PHE A 215 5.13 -8.31 -10.98
C PHE A 215 5.31 -9.25 -9.80
N ILE A 216 4.89 -10.52 -9.95
CA ILE A 216 5.07 -11.56 -8.93
C ILE A 216 5.83 -12.75 -9.56
N GLY A 217 6.83 -13.24 -8.84
CA GLY A 217 7.55 -14.46 -9.26
C GLY A 217 9.04 -14.50 -8.93
N ARG A 218 9.57 -13.46 -8.25
CA ARG A 218 10.94 -13.49 -7.74
C ARG A 218 10.99 -14.07 -6.34
N GLU A 219 12.04 -14.84 -6.03
CA GLU A 219 12.22 -15.45 -4.70
C GLU A 219 12.59 -14.45 -3.60
N ASP A 220 13.17 -13.30 -3.98
CA ASP A 220 13.63 -12.24 -3.07
C ASP A 220 12.56 -11.18 -2.74
N GLN A 221 11.37 -11.30 -3.32
CA GLN A 221 10.29 -10.34 -3.08
C GLN A 221 9.86 -10.29 -1.61
N SER A 222 9.51 -9.07 -1.15
CA SER A 222 9.08 -8.81 0.23
C SER A 222 7.85 -9.62 0.65
N VAL A 223 7.02 -10.03 -0.30
CA VAL A 223 5.82 -10.87 -0.09
C VAL A 223 6.13 -12.37 0.03
N ASN A 224 7.40 -12.79 -0.09
CA ASN A 224 7.78 -14.17 0.17
C ASN A 224 7.64 -14.47 1.67
N GLU A 225 6.96 -15.55 2.02
CA GLU A 225 6.66 -15.92 3.40
C GLU A 225 7.92 -16.02 4.29
N LYS A 226 9.01 -16.62 3.79
CA LYS A 226 10.28 -16.73 4.55
C LYS A 226 10.85 -15.34 4.84
N VAL A 227 10.79 -14.45 3.86
CA VAL A 227 11.25 -13.06 4.00
C VAL A 227 10.38 -12.32 5.01
N MET A 228 9.05 -12.50 4.96
CA MET A 228 8.12 -11.88 5.91
C MET A 228 8.37 -12.33 7.36
N LEU A 229 8.57 -13.63 7.58
CA LEU A 229 8.86 -14.17 8.90
C LEU A 229 10.20 -13.66 9.46
N SER A 230 11.21 -13.45 8.62
CA SER A 230 12.52 -12.91 9.04
C SER A 230 12.49 -11.42 9.41
N ARG A 231 11.37 -10.71 9.13
CA ARG A 231 11.20 -9.25 9.35
C ARG A 231 10.03 -8.93 10.27
N MET A 232 9.75 -9.81 11.23
CA MET A 232 8.63 -9.64 12.14
C MET A 232 8.73 -8.41 13.04
N ASP A 233 9.94 -7.99 13.41
CA ASP A 233 10.20 -6.74 14.11
C ASP A 233 9.68 -5.52 13.34
N GLN A 234 9.88 -5.50 12.04
CA GLN A 234 9.42 -4.42 11.16
C GLN A 234 7.90 -4.48 10.95
N GLN A 235 7.33 -5.67 10.79
CA GLN A 235 5.90 -5.86 10.72
C GLN A 235 5.20 -5.36 11.99
N LEU A 236 5.71 -5.71 13.16
CA LEU A 236 5.25 -5.21 14.46
C LEU A 236 5.38 -3.69 14.57
N LYS A 237 6.53 -3.15 14.14
CA LYS A 237 6.77 -1.70 14.13
C LYS A 237 5.73 -0.96 13.29
N VAL A 238 5.49 -1.41 12.06
CA VAL A 238 4.50 -0.79 11.16
C VAL A 238 3.09 -0.91 11.75
N ASN A 239 2.73 -2.07 12.28
CA ASN A 239 1.40 -2.25 12.88
C ASN A 239 1.22 -1.34 14.11
N ARG A 240 2.25 -1.15 14.96
CA ARG A 240 2.21 -0.19 16.07
C ARG A 240 2.07 1.25 15.59
N LEU A 241 2.76 1.65 14.51
CA LEU A 241 2.60 2.98 13.91
C LEU A 241 1.16 3.19 13.42
N MET A 242 0.56 2.20 12.76
CA MET A 242 -0.85 2.27 12.36
C MET A 242 -1.80 2.39 13.56
N LEU A 243 -1.50 1.71 14.66
CA LEU A 243 -2.32 1.71 15.85
C LEU A 243 -2.21 3.00 16.68
N TYR A 244 -1.03 3.61 16.75
CA TYR A 244 -0.75 4.64 17.75
C TYR A 244 -0.43 6.02 17.15
N GLU A 245 0.01 6.11 15.90
CA GLU A 245 0.28 7.37 15.22
C GLU A 245 -0.94 7.87 14.41
N LEU A 246 -1.84 6.97 14.02
CA LEU A 246 -3.09 7.33 13.34
C LEU A 246 -4.20 7.48 14.39
N ASP A 247 -4.59 8.71 14.68
CA ASP A 247 -5.68 9.00 15.62
C ASP A 247 -7.06 8.73 14.96
N THR A 248 -7.29 7.45 14.64
CA THR A 248 -8.53 7.03 13.99
C THR A 248 -9.76 7.22 14.86
N ASP A 249 -9.59 7.34 16.20
CA ASP A 249 -10.70 7.55 17.13
C ASP A 249 -11.25 8.97 17.06
N SER A 250 -10.45 9.95 16.63
CA SER A 250 -10.87 11.34 16.44
C SER A 250 -11.72 11.57 15.18
N LEU A 251 -11.77 10.59 14.28
CA LEU A 251 -12.53 10.72 13.02
C LEU A 251 -14.03 10.81 13.30
N THR A 252 -14.64 11.87 12.81
CA THR A 252 -16.08 12.12 12.95
C THR A 252 -16.91 11.28 11.98
N ASN A 253 -16.38 11.02 10.75
CA ASN A 253 -17.06 10.16 9.79
C ASN A 253 -16.92 8.68 10.23
N LYS A 254 -18.04 8.06 10.55
CA LYS A 254 -18.10 6.69 11.05
C LYS A 254 -17.59 5.68 10.00
N ALA A 255 -17.97 5.84 8.73
CA ALA A 255 -17.60 4.90 7.67
C ALA A 255 -16.08 4.94 7.41
N GLN A 256 -15.46 6.14 7.44
CA GLN A 256 -14.01 6.32 7.35
C GLN A 256 -13.30 5.64 8.51
N ARG A 257 -13.76 5.87 9.75
CA ARG A 257 -13.18 5.25 10.95
C ARG A 257 -13.28 3.73 10.89
N GLU A 258 -14.44 3.18 10.53
CA GLU A 258 -14.66 1.74 10.40
C GLU A 258 -13.78 1.12 9.30
N TYR A 259 -13.55 1.83 8.19
CA TYR A 259 -12.63 1.37 7.15
C TYR A 259 -11.18 1.31 7.64
N LEU A 260 -10.69 2.32 8.34
CA LEU A 260 -9.33 2.34 8.87
C LEU A 260 -9.14 1.32 10.01
N TYR A 261 -10.16 1.09 10.81
CA TYR A 261 -10.18 0.00 11.78
C TYR A 261 -10.07 -1.35 11.07
N TYR A 262 -10.88 -1.57 10.04
CA TYR A 262 -10.85 -2.80 9.23
C TYR A 262 -9.49 -2.99 8.52
N TYR A 263 -8.93 -1.93 7.98
CA TYR A 263 -7.59 -1.98 7.37
C TYR A 263 -6.53 -2.41 8.39
N THR A 264 -6.49 -1.74 9.53
CA THR A 264 -5.56 -2.06 10.62
C THR A 264 -5.79 -3.48 11.18
N GLU A 265 -7.05 -3.93 11.22
CA GLU A 265 -7.43 -5.29 11.63
C GLU A 265 -6.80 -6.36 10.73
N ILE A 266 -6.78 -6.16 9.40
CA ILE A 266 -6.12 -7.08 8.46
C ILE A 266 -4.62 -7.17 8.75
N VAL A 267 -3.97 -6.02 8.96
CA VAL A 267 -2.53 -5.98 9.27
C VAL A 267 -2.24 -6.61 10.64
N THR A 268 -3.08 -6.35 11.65
CA THR A 268 -2.97 -6.96 12.98
C THR A 268 -3.16 -8.48 12.92
N LEU A 269 -4.12 -8.94 12.13
CA LEU A 269 -4.34 -10.37 11.91
C LEU A 269 -3.14 -11.04 11.24
N ALA A 270 -2.54 -10.40 10.23
CA ALA A 270 -1.32 -10.89 9.59
C ALA A 270 -0.17 -10.96 10.60
N THR A 271 0.03 -9.92 11.41
CA THR A 271 1.06 -9.87 12.46
C THR A 271 0.91 -11.02 13.46
N VAL A 272 -0.30 -11.20 14.02
CA VAL A 272 -0.61 -12.30 14.95
C VAL A 272 -0.40 -13.67 14.30
N SER A 273 -0.85 -13.82 13.04
CA SER A 273 -0.71 -15.09 12.32
C SER A 273 0.73 -15.48 12.06
N PHE A 274 1.60 -14.52 11.74
CA PHE A 274 3.03 -14.76 11.52
C PHE A 274 3.76 -15.08 12.83
N LEU A 275 3.47 -14.38 13.93
CA LEU A 275 4.03 -14.69 15.25
C LEU A 275 3.66 -16.11 15.70
N LEU A 276 2.44 -16.53 15.49
CA LEU A 276 2.02 -17.92 15.74
C LEU A 276 2.78 -18.94 14.88
N ARG A 277 3.21 -18.58 13.69
CA ARG A 277 3.94 -19.48 12.77
C ARG A 277 5.41 -19.63 13.10
N LEU A 278 6.05 -18.65 13.70
CA LEU A 278 7.42 -18.74 14.20
C LEU A 278 7.55 -19.77 15.32
N HIS A 279 6.48 -19.96 16.10
CA HIS A 279 6.26 -21.09 16.97
C HIS A 279 7.30 -21.25 18.10
N THR A 280 7.96 -20.18 18.49
CA THR A 280 8.80 -20.16 19.68
C THR A 280 8.02 -19.62 20.90
N LYS A 281 8.46 -19.94 22.12
CA LYS A 281 7.85 -19.37 23.32
C LYS A 281 8.03 -17.86 23.40
N GLU A 282 9.15 -17.36 22.88
CA GLU A 282 9.45 -15.94 22.80
C GLU A 282 8.47 -15.22 21.86
N ASP A 283 8.21 -15.76 20.67
CA ASP A 283 7.25 -15.17 19.72
C ASP A 283 5.81 -15.20 20.26
N GLU A 284 5.46 -16.25 21.01
CA GLU A 284 4.16 -16.34 21.69
C GLU A 284 4.03 -15.26 22.76
N GLN A 285 5.08 -15.02 23.56
CA GLN A 285 5.10 -13.95 24.55
C GLN A 285 5.01 -12.57 23.87
N VAL A 286 5.78 -12.33 22.81
CA VAL A 286 5.71 -11.09 22.00
C VAL A 286 4.30 -10.85 21.48
N MET A 287 3.62 -11.89 21.02
CA MET A 287 2.24 -11.80 20.55
C MET A 287 1.28 -11.42 21.69
N GLN A 288 1.39 -12.07 22.85
CA GLN A 288 0.53 -11.75 24.00
C GLN A 288 0.78 -10.32 24.49
N ASP A 289 2.04 -9.92 24.65
CA ASP A 289 2.41 -8.56 25.03
C ASP A 289 1.87 -7.52 24.05
N PHE A 290 1.91 -7.80 22.75
CA PHE A 290 1.34 -6.93 21.72
C PHE A 290 -0.18 -6.81 21.85
N LEU A 291 -0.89 -7.90 22.10
CA LEU A 291 -2.34 -7.87 22.30
C LEU A 291 -2.73 -7.17 23.61
N ASP A 292 -1.93 -7.33 24.69
CA ASP A 292 -2.09 -6.62 25.95
C ASP A 292 -1.88 -5.10 25.76
N GLU A 293 -0.87 -4.74 24.98
CA GLU A 293 -0.59 -3.34 24.63
C GLU A 293 -1.78 -2.71 23.88
N ILE A 294 -2.38 -3.43 22.93
CA ILE A 294 -3.58 -2.95 22.20
C ILE A 294 -4.76 -2.79 23.17
N GLU A 295 -4.98 -3.77 24.07
CA GLU A 295 -6.09 -3.72 25.03
C GLU A 295 -5.97 -2.50 25.97
N GLN A 296 -4.77 -2.21 26.43
CA GLN A 296 -4.49 -1.08 27.33
C GLN A 296 -4.58 0.28 26.63
N LYS A 297 -3.97 0.41 25.45
CA LYS A 297 -3.82 1.70 24.75
C LYS A 297 -4.98 2.03 23.83
N ARG A 298 -5.66 1.03 23.27
CA ARG A 298 -6.73 1.16 22.29
C ARG A 298 -7.90 0.21 22.61
N PRO A 299 -8.60 0.37 23.73
CA PRO A 299 -9.62 -0.55 24.20
C PRO A 299 -10.82 -0.70 23.25
N GLU A 300 -11.21 0.36 22.53
CA GLU A 300 -12.29 0.28 21.55
C GLU A 300 -11.88 -0.52 20.31
N TYR A 301 -10.64 -0.30 19.82
CA TYR A 301 -10.09 -1.12 18.73
C TYR A 301 -9.90 -2.58 19.16
N TYR A 302 -9.46 -2.83 20.40
CA TYR A 302 -9.34 -4.19 20.95
C TYR A 302 -10.71 -4.91 20.98
N LYS A 303 -11.78 -4.22 21.38
CA LYS A 303 -13.13 -4.76 21.26
C LYS A 303 -13.51 -5.08 19.82
N TRP A 304 -13.12 -4.21 18.87
CA TRP A 304 -13.35 -4.42 17.45
C TRP A 304 -12.72 -5.73 16.98
N ILE A 305 -11.43 -5.96 17.21
CA ILE A 305 -10.71 -7.15 16.73
C ILE A 305 -11.07 -8.44 17.47
N THR A 306 -11.55 -8.35 18.70
CA THR A 306 -11.90 -9.54 19.52
C THR A 306 -13.38 -9.92 19.47
N LYS A 307 -14.26 -8.99 19.14
CA LYS A 307 -15.72 -9.17 19.09
C LYS A 307 -16.31 -8.91 17.71
N GLY A 308 -15.57 -8.29 16.81
CA GLY A 308 -15.97 -7.95 15.45
C GLY A 308 -16.27 -9.20 14.59
N PRO A 309 -16.97 -9.04 13.47
CA PRO A 309 -17.43 -10.18 12.66
C PRO A 309 -16.29 -10.91 11.95
N PHE A 310 -15.16 -10.26 11.73
CA PHE A 310 -14.06 -10.77 10.90
C PHE A 310 -13.03 -11.57 11.73
N THR A 311 -12.45 -10.95 12.76
CA THR A 311 -11.31 -11.51 13.49
C THR A 311 -11.67 -12.20 14.80
N LYS A 312 -12.91 -12.04 15.29
CA LYS A 312 -13.35 -12.67 16.56
C LYS A 312 -13.08 -14.18 16.66
N HIS A 313 -13.11 -14.85 15.52
CA HIS A 313 -12.87 -16.31 15.44
C HIS A 313 -11.37 -16.67 15.33
N MET A 314 -10.50 -15.68 15.15
CA MET A 314 -9.06 -15.86 15.02
C MET A 314 -8.30 -15.28 16.22
N ILE A 315 -8.49 -14.01 16.55
CA ILE A 315 -7.76 -13.35 17.66
C ILE A 315 -8.36 -13.73 19.02
N GLY A 316 -9.68 -13.82 19.14
CA GLY A 316 -10.35 -14.19 20.38
C GLY A 316 -9.92 -15.56 20.95
N PRO A 317 -9.86 -16.63 20.15
CA PRO A 317 -9.35 -17.94 20.58
C PRO A 317 -7.90 -17.92 21.01
N VAL A 318 -7.03 -17.17 20.30
CA VAL A 318 -5.59 -17.07 20.64
C VAL A 318 -5.39 -16.52 22.06
N ARG A 319 -6.28 -15.62 22.49
CA ARG A 319 -6.22 -15.03 23.86
C ARG A 319 -6.76 -15.96 24.94
N LYS A 320 -7.75 -16.83 24.61
CA LYS A 320 -8.52 -17.59 25.60
C LYS A 320 -8.12 -19.05 25.69
N TRP A 321 -7.58 -19.60 24.62
CA TRP A 321 -7.32 -21.03 24.54
C TRP A 321 -5.84 -21.33 24.65
N PRO A 322 -5.46 -22.46 25.28
CA PRO A 322 -4.09 -22.92 25.30
C PRO A 322 -3.52 -23.04 23.88
N HIS A 323 -2.24 -22.76 23.75
CA HIS A 323 -1.52 -22.78 22.47
C HIS A 323 -1.73 -24.07 21.65
N TRP A 324 -1.75 -25.23 22.31
CA TRP A 324 -1.95 -26.53 21.64
C TRP A 324 -3.33 -26.68 20.98
N ILE A 325 -4.33 -25.84 21.34
CA ILE A 325 -5.65 -25.78 20.68
C ILE A 325 -5.66 -24.65 19.64
N SER A 326 -5.19 -23.44 19.99
CA SER A 326 -5.28 -22.27 19.13
C SER A 326 -4.40 -22.38 17.89
N TYR A 327 -3.20 -22.94 18.03
CA TYR A 327 -2.24 -23.07 16.93
C TYR A 327 -2.73 -23.95 15.75
N PRO A 328 -3.24 -25.17 15.95
CA PRO A 328 -3.76 -25.97 14.84
C PRO A 328 -4.91 -25.28 14.09
N LEU A 329 -5.80 -24.61 14.82
CA LEU A 329 -6.92 -23.88 14.24
C LEU A 329 -6.44 -22.69 13.38
N HIS A 330 -5.46 -21.93 13.89
CA HIS A 330 -4.83 -20.84 13.14
C HIS A 330 -4.12 -21.34 11.89
N ARG A 331 -3.39 -22.44 11.99
CA ARG A 331 -2.71 -23.07 10.85
C ARG A 331 -3.70 -23.50 9.77
N LEU A 332 -4.81 -24.08 10.16
CA LEU A 332 -5.88 -24.46 9.23
C LEU A 332 -6.51 -23.22 8.58
N GLY A 333 -6.86 -22.21 9.38
CA GLY A 333 -7.42 -20.94 8.90
C GLY A 333 -6.48 -20.23 7.93
N TYR A 334 -5.20 -20.17 8.23
CA TYR A 334 -4.18 -19.61 7.33
C TYR A 334 -4.07 -20.40 6.01
N GLN A 335 -4.06 -21.73 6.05
CA GLN A 335 -4.02 -22.55 4.83
C GLN A 335 -5.25 -22.32 3.94
N ILE A 336 -6.43 -22.17 4.55
CA ILE A 336 -7.66 -21.84 3.84
C ILE A 336 -7.55 -20.44 3.21
N ALA A 337 -7.13 -19.44 3.99
CA ALA A 337 -6.92 -18.07 3.51
C ALA A 337 -5.91 -18.02 2.35
N ARG A 338 -4.78 -18.72 2.47
CA ARG A 338 -3.76 -18.84 1.43
C ARG A 338 -4.32 -19.40 0.10
N LYS A 339 -5.17 -20.44 0.19
CA LYS A 339 -5.83 -21.03 -1.00
C LYS A 339 -6.85 -20.08 -1.63
N LEU A 340 -7.61 -19.36 -0.80
CA LEU A 340 -8.68 -18.47 -1.26
C LEU A 340 -8.12 -17.17 -1.86
N PHE A 341 -7.10 -16.60 -1.24
CA PHE A 341 -6.53 -15.29 -1.61
C PHE A 341 -5.27 -15.38 -2.50
N GLY A 342 -4.78 -16.60 -2.74
CA GLY A 342 -3.70 -16.83 -3.71
C GLY A 342 -2.33 -16.29 -3.30
N PHE A 343 -2.07 -16.15 -2.00
CA PHE A 343 -0.73 -15.89 -1.50
C PHE A 343 0.14 -17.13 -1.73
N ASN A 344 1.10 -17.04 -2.63
CA ASN A 344 2.16 -18.05 -2.81
C ASN A 344 3.49 -17.44 -2.47
#